data_dc1da27a2866f3be6a7450ea4b445ed3
#
_entry.id   dc1da27a2866f3be6a7450ea4b445ed3
#
_cell.length_a   1.000
_cell.length_b   1.000
_cell.length_c   1.000
_cell.angle_alpha   90.00
_cell.angle_beta   90.00
_cell.angle_gamma   90.00
#
_symmetry.space_group_name_H-M   'P 1'
#
loop_
_entity.id
_entity.type
_entity.pdbx_description
1 polymer ?
#
loop_
_entity_poly.entity_id
_entity_poly.type
_entity_poly.pdbx_seq_one_letter_code
_entity_poly.pdbx_strand_id
1 'polypeptide(L)'
;MTEPVQIVRYAELVPCRTAFIDAHTPGSDQKENFTIIGGGVSEAADQHVHIKDTPGFNIGAAGQPPKCRNSLHSHRTAEVFFVLSGRWRFFWGRWGETGEVVLEAGDIFNIPTGMFRGFENIGSDYGMIMAILGGDDAGGGAVSYTHLTLPTNGC
;
A
#
# COMPACT_ATOMS: atom_id res chain seq x y z
N MET A 1 -11.84 13.40 27.49
CA MET A 1 -12.78 12.40 26.98
C MET A 1 -12.60 12.27 25.49
N THR A 2 -12.31 11.10 25.02
CA THR A 2 -12.15 10.90 23.60
C THR A 2 -13.50 10.94 22.91
N GLU A 3 -13.50 11.51 21.73
CA GLU A 3 -14.69 11.43 20.92
C GLU A 3 -15.02 9.96 20.64
N PRO A 4 -16.25 9.54 20.88
CA PRO A 4 -16.61 8.14 20.72
C PRO A 4 -16.64 7.70 19.24
N VAL A 5 -16.71 8.63 18.33
CA VAL A 5 -16.78 8.35 16.88
C VAL A 5 -15.75 9.18 16.15
N GLN A 6 -14.94 8.54 15.34
CA GLN A 6 -13.94 9.21 14.51
C GLN A 6 -14.26 8.93 13.04
N ILE A 7 -14.25 9.97 12.22
CA ILE A 7 -14.67 9.89 10.82
C ILE A 7 -13.58 10.51 9.93
N VAL A 8 -13.24 9.80 8.86
CA VAL A 8 -12.41 10.33 7.79
C VAL A 8 -13.22 10.27 6.50
N ARG A 9 -13.38 11.41 5.85
CA ARG A 9 -14.08 11.47 4.58
C ARG A 9 -13.09 11.30 3.44
N TYR A 10 -13.49 10.59 2.42
CA TYR A 10 -12.66 10.35 1.23
C TYR A 10 -12.09 11.67 0.65
N ALA A 11 -12.92 12.70 0.58
CA ALA A 11 -12.50 14.00 0.04
C ALA A 11 -11.49 14.74 0.94
N GLU A 12 -11.31 14.29 2.17
CA GLU A 12 -10.39 14.92 3.14
C GLU A 12 -9.07 14.18 3.26
N LEU A 13 -8.88 13.09 2.50
CA LEU A 13 -7.65 12.32 2.55
C LEU A 13 -6.46 13.14 2.08
N VAL A 14 -5.39 13.11 2.86
CA VAL A 14 -4.14 13.82 2.59
C VAL A 14 -3.08 12.81 2.16
N PRO A 15 -2.58 12.92 0.91
CA PRO A 15 -1.60 11.98 0.41
C PRO A 15 -0.19 12.25 0.94
N CYS A 16 0.58 11.19 1.04
CA CYS A 16 2.02 11.24 1.19
C CYS A 16 2.65 10.63 -0.08
N ARG A 17 3.50 11.39 -0.77
CA ARG A 17 4.15 10.94 -2.00
C ARG A 17 5.53 10.37 -1.78
N THR A 18 6.00 10.40 -0.55
CA THR A 18 7.34 9.92 -0.17
C THR A 18 7.27 8.82 0.88
N ALA A 19 6.16 8.09 0.91
CA ALA A 19 5.92 7.09 1.95
C ALA A 19 6.91 5.92 1.92
N PHE A 20 7.42 5.58 0.74
CA PHE A 20 8.32 4.45 0.57
C PHE A 20 9.47 4.79 -0.37
N ILE A 21 10.53 4.03 -0.26
CA ILE A 21 11.73 4.23 -1.09
C ILE A 21 11.44 4.16 -2.59
N ASP A 22 10.47 3.39 -3.01
CA ASP A 22 10.10 3.27 -4.42
C ASP A 22 9.47 4.55 -5.00
N ALA A 23 9.16 5.55 -4.17
CA ALA A 23 8.74 6.85 -4.64
C ALA A 23 9.79 7.55 -5.52
N HIS A 24 11.03 7.09 -5.44
CA HIS A 24 12.12 7.60 -6.28
C HIS A 24 12.38 6.73 -7.52
N THR A 25 11.54 5.73 -7.74
CA THR A 25 11.72 4.78 -8.83
C THR A 25 10.78 5.13 -9.98
N PRO A 26 11.27 5.21 -11.24
CA PRO A 26 10.41 5.45 -12.38
C PRO A 26 9.29 4.41 -12.46
N GLY A 27 8.07 4.89 -12.69
CA GLY A 27 6.88 4.05 -12.71
C GLY A 27 6.20 3.87 -11.36
N SER A 28 6.85 4.29 -10.27
CA SER A 28 6.28 4.28 -8.93
C SER A 28 6.24 5.67 -8.29
N ASP A 29 6.80 6.67 -8.96
CA ASP A 29 7.00 8.03 -8.47
C ASP A 29 5.71 8.87 -8.41
N GLN A 30 4.63 8.41 -9.04
CA GLN A 30 3.35 9.10 -9.02
C GLN A 30 2.35 8.49 -8.02
N LYS A 31 2.82 7.56 -7.23
CA LYS A 31 2.00 6.90 -6.25
C LYS A 31 1.68 7.82 -5.07
N GLU A 32 0.44 7.81 -4.64
CA GLU A 32 -0.01 8.51 -3.45
C GLU A 32 -0.37 7.50 -2.38
N ASN A 33 0.16 7.69 -1.18
CA ASN A 33 -0.16 6.83 -0.05
C ASN A 33 -0.94 7.62 0.98
N PHE A 34 -1.92 6.99 1.58
CA PHE A 34 -2.77 7.61 2.60
C PHE A 34 -2.68 6.78 3.87
N THR A 35 -2.38 7.41 4.98
CA THR A 35 -2.35 6.77 6.29
C THR A 35 -3.64 7.14 7.01
N ILE A 36 -4.55 6.20 7.12
CA ILE A 36 -5.93 6.48 7.53
C ILE A 36 -6.14 6.15 9.00
N ILE A 37 -5.90 4.92 9.41
CA ILE A 37 -5.99 4.51 10.81
C ILE A 37 -4.65 3.95 11.24
N GLY A 38 -4.04 4.54 12.26
CA GLY A 38 -2.73 4.17 12.75
C GLY A 38 -1.60 4.64 11.85
N GLY A 39 -0.37 4.44 12.28
CA GLY A 39 0.82 4.85 11.55
C GLY A 39 1.13 4.02 10.32
N GLY A 40 0.53 2.86 10.18
CA GLY A 40 0.73 1.98 9.03
C GLY A 40 2.17 1.54 8.88
N VAL A 41 2.58 1.34 7.64
CA VAL A 41 3.93 0.89 7.27
C VAL A 41 4.73 1.96 6.53
N SER A 42 4.24 3.18 6.47
CA SER A 42 4.94 4.27 5.80
C SER A 42 6.28 4.57 6.46
N GLU A 43 7.28 4.80 5.63
CA GLU A 43 8.63 5.15 6.06
C GLU A 43 8.82 6.66 6.23
N ALA A 44 7.84 7.45 5.83
CA ALA A 44 7.92 8.91 5.94
C ALA A 44 7.57 9.38 7.36
N ALA A 45 8.50 10.10 7.97
CA ALA A 45 8.29 10.60 9.32
C ALA A 45 7.25 11.73 9.40
N ASP A 46 7.02 12.42 8.30
CA ASP A 46 6.11 13.54 8.19
C ASP A 46 4.74 13.18 7.60
N GLN A 47 4.42 11.91 7.53
CA GLN A 47 3.13 11.47 7.03
C GLN A 47 1.98 11.99 7.88
N HIS A 48 0.87 12.31 7.24
CA HIS A 48 -0.34 12.69 7.93
C HIS A 48 -1.15 11.46 8.34
N VAL A 49 -1.32 11.24 9.64
CA VAL A 49 -2.15 10.14 10.16
C VAL A 49 -3.52 10.71 10.50
N HIS A 50 -4.56 10.26 9.81
CA HIS A 50 -5.90 10.82 9.97
C HIS A 50 -6.55 10.44 11.30
N ILE A 51 -6.50 9.17 11.67
CA ILE A 51 -6.96 8.65 12.96
C ILE A 51 -5.78 7.93 13.61
N LYS A 52 -5.32 8.47 14.73
CA LYS A 52 -4.13 7.94 15.40
C LYS A 52 -4.39 6.68 16.22
N ASP A 53 -5.57 6.58 16.80
CA ASP A 53 -5.93 5.44 17.61
C ASP A 53 -6.26 4.24 16.75
N THR A 54 -5.72 3.09 17.12
CA THR A 54 -5.93 1.86 16.36
C THR A 54 -6.90 0.93 17.08
N PRO A 55 -7.85 0.33 16.36
CA PRO A 55 -8.77 -0.64 16.94
C PRO A 55 -8.29 -2.08 16.81
N GLY A 56 -7.00 -2.33 16.79
CA GLY A 56 -6.41 -3.66 16.60
C GLY A 56 -5.94 -3.92 15.18
N PHE A 57 -6.02 -2.94 14.30
CA PHE A 57 -5.53 -3.02 12.92
C PHE A 57 -5.25 -1.61 12.39
N ASN A 58 -4.46 -1.54 11.34
CA ASN A 58 -4.18 -0.28 10.65
C ASN A 58 -4.88 -0.28 9.30
N ILE A 59 -5.24 0.91 8.81
CA ILE A 59 -5.78 1.09 7.47
C ILE A 59 -4.98 2.15 6.75
N GLY A 60 -4.49 1.80 5.57
CA GLY A 60 -3.90 2.72 4.62
C GLY A 60 -4.56 2.59 3.26
N ALA A 61 -4.17 3.43 2.34
CA ALA A 61 -4.62 3.34 0.95
C ALA A 61 -3.50 3.76 0.01
N ALA A 62 -3.55 3.25 -1.21
CA ALA A 62 -2.67 3.66 -2.29
C ALA A 62 -3.52 4.13 -3.47
N GLY A 63 -3.27 5.34 -3.91
CA GLY A 63 -3.87 5.90 -5.11
C GLY A 63 -2.82 6.04 -6.20
N GLN A 64 -3.16 5.62 -7.42
CA GLN A 64 -2.21 5.62 -8.52
C GLN A 64 -2.90 5.99 -9.83
N PRO A 65 -2.25 6.81 -10.66
CA PRO A 65 -2.69 7.00 -12.03
C PRO A 65 -2.43 5.74 -12.87
N PRO A 66 -2.98 5.66 -14.09
CA PRO A 66 -2.73 4.55 -14.98
C PRO A 66 -1.23 4.28 -15.20
N LYS A 67 -0.88 3.01 -15.27
CA LYS A 67 0.49 2.50 -15.47
C LYS A 67 1.42 2.70 -14.28
N CYS A 68 1.00 3.39 -13.25
CA CYS A 68 1.78 3.50 -12.03
C CYS A 68 1.72 2.17 -11.26
N ARG A 69 2.84 1.78 -10.70
CA ARG A 69 2.93 0.51 -9.98
C ARG A 69 3.65 0.69 -8.65
N ASN A 70 3.36 -0.20 -7.75
CA ASN A 70 4.10 -0.38 -6.52
C ASN A 70 5.11 -1.50 -6.75
N SER A 71 6.33 -1.32 -6.29
CA SER A 71 7.38 -2.33 -6.45
C SER A 71 7.15 -3.52 -5.52
N LEU A 72 7.84 -4.62 -5.80
CA LEU A 72 7.77 -5.81 -4.96
C LEU A 72 8.23 -5.51 -3.55
N HIS A 73 7.40 -5.86 -2.59
CA HIS A 73 7.67 -5.67 -1.18
C HIS A 73 6.95 -6.75 -0.36
N SER A 74 7.35 -6.91 0.87
CA SER A 74 6.69 -7.80 1.82
C SER A 74 6.51 -7.10 3.16
N HIS A 75 5.59 -7.59 3.96
CA HIS A 75 5.34 -7.10 5.31
C HIS A 75 5.45 -8.23 6.32
N ARG A 76 5.74 -7.87 7.56
CA ARG A 76 5.76 -8.80 8.69
C ARG A 76 4.38 -9.01 9.29
N THR A 77 3.45 -8.14 8.95
CA THR A 77 2.07 -8.21 9.42
C THR A 77 1.17 -8.77 8.34
N ALA A 78 0.03 -9.27 8.73
CA ALA A 78 -1.02 -9.66 7.78
C ALA A 78 -1.50 -8.43 7.01
N GLU A 79 -1.78 -8.60 5.74
CA GLU A 79 -2.30 -7.53 4.89
C GLU A 79 -3.39 -8.06 3.98
N VAL A 80 -4.48 -7.30 3.92
CA VAL A 80 -5.58 -7.56 3.00
C VAL A 80 -5.80 -6.29 2.17
N PHE A 81 -5.88 -6.45 0.87
CA PHE A 81 -6.22 -5.36 -0.03
C PHE A 81 -7.71 -5.40 -0.40
N PHE A 82 -8.30 -4.23 -0.46
CA PHE A 82 -9.66 -4.03 -0.94
C PHE A 82 -9.62 -3.01 -2.07
N VAL A 83 -10.08 -3.37 -3.26
CA VAL A 83 -10.09 -2.45 -4.39
C VAL A 83 -11.27 -1.50 -4.25
N LEU A 84 -10.99 -0.21 -4.07
CA LEU A 84 -12.04 0.81 -3.98
C LEU A 84 -12.48 1.27 -5.37
N SER A 85 -11.52 1.47 -6.26
CA SER A 85 -11.80 1.93 -7.62
C SER A 85 -10.68 1.55 -8.57
N GLY A 86 -10.98 1.47 -9.85
CA GLY A 86 -10.00 1.17 -10.88
C GLY A 86 -9.89 -0.31 -11.18
N ARG A 87 -8.92 -0.62 -12.02
CA ARG A 87 -8.61 -1.99 -12.44
C ARG A 87 -7.15 -2.25 -12.17
N TRP A 88 -6.86 -3.30 -11.43
CA TRP A 88 -5.55 -3.52 -10.85
C TRP A 88 -5.03 -4.90 -11.18
N ARG A 89 -3.74 -4.98 -11.50
CA ARG A 89 -2.99 -6.22 -11.58
C ARG A 89 -2.19 -6.36 -10.29
N PHE A 90 -2.45 -7.42 -9.53
CA PHE A 90 -1.64 -7.82 -8.39
C PHE A 90 -0.75 -8.98 -8.83
N PHE A 91 0.50 -8.94 -8.43
CA PHE A 91 1.48 -9.97 -8.76
C PHE A 91 2.31 -10.30 -7.51
N TRP A 92 2.79 -11.52 -7.44
CA TRP A 92 3.49 -11.99 -6.24
C TRP A 92 4.58 -12.98 -6.55
N GLY A 93 5.38 -13.31 -5.51
CA GLY A 93 6.53 -14.17 -5.55
C GLY A 93 7.82 -13.39 -5.43
N ARG A 94 8.90 -14.08 -5.21
CA ARG A 94 10.20 -13.45 -4.98
C ARG A 94 10.61 -12.49 -6.09
N TRP A 95 10.25 -12.82 -7.33
CA TRP A 95 10.55 -12.01 -8.50
C TRP A 95 9.31 -11.45 -9.17
N GLY A 96 8.15 -11.59 -8.52
CA GLY A 96 6.89 -11.12 -9.08
C GLY A 96 6.31 -12.02 -10.18
N GLU A 97 6.85 -13.23 -10.34
CA GLU A 97 6.49 -14.11 -11.44
C GLU A 97 5.78 -15.39 -11.00
N THR A 98 5.56 -15.57 -9.71
CA THR A 98 4.89 -16.79 -9.22
C THR A 98 3.42 -16.82 -9.62
N GLY A 99 2.77 -15.67 -9.61
CA GLY A 99 1.39 -15.54 -10.03
C GLY A 99 0.95 -14.10 -10.14
N GLU A 100 -0.19 -13.90 -10.78
CA GLU A 100 -0.84 -12.61 -10.90
C GLU A 100 -2.35 -12.76 -11.03
N VAL A 101 -3.07 -11.69 -10.71
CA VAL A 101 -4.51 -11.63 -10.85
C VAL A 101 -4.93 -10.19 -11.16
N VAL A 102 -5.99 -10.04 -11.93
CA VAL A 102 -6.60 -8.74 -12.20
C VAL A 102 -7.86 -8.62 -11.35
N LEU A 103 -7.94 -7.54 -10.58
CA LEU A 103 -9.03 -7.25 -9.68
C LEU A 103 -9.68 -5.90 -10.01
N GLU A 104 -10.96 -5.79 -9.69
CA GLU A 104 -11.77 -4.61 -9.94
C GLU A 104 -12.45 -4.16 -8.65
N ALA A 105 -13.14 -3.02 -8.70
CA ALA A 105 -13.78 -2.41 -7.54
C ALA A 105 -14.65 -3.43 -6.78
N GLY A 106 -14.44 -3.51 -5.48
CA GLY A 106 -15.13 -4.45 -4.60
C GLY A 106 -14.40 -5.76 -4.35
N ASP A 107 -13.39 -6.07 -5.15
CA ASP A 107 -12.62 -7.30 -4.97
C ASP A 107 -11.66 -7.20 -3.78
N ILE A 108 -11.39 -8.33 -3.16
CA ILE A 108 -10.53 -8.44 -2.00
C ILE A 108 -9.40 -9.42 -2.29
N PHE A 109 -8.19 -9.05 -1.87
CA PHE A 109 -6.99 -9.85 -2.07
C PHE A 109 -6.28 -10.03 -0.73
N ASN A 110 -6.19 -11.29 -0.28
CA ASN A 110 -5.47 -11.64 0.93
C ASN A 110 -4.15 -12.29 0.53
N ILE A 111 -3.05 -11.70 0.95
CA ILE A 111 -1.70 -12.20 0.63
C ILE A 111 -1.02 -12.70 1.89
N PRO A 112 -0.41 -13.89 1.87
CA PRO A 112 0.30 -14.39 3.03
C PRO A 112 1.42 -13.48 3.50
N THR A 113 1.56 -13.37 4.81
CA THR A 113 2.63 -12.61 5.45
C THR A 113 3.99 -13.07 4.93
N GLY A 114 4.86 -12.12 4.65
CA GLY A 114 6.21 -12.40 4.16
C GLY A 114 6.32 -12.68 2.67
N MET A 115 5.21 -12.89 1.98
CA MET A 115 5.24 -13.08 0.53
C MET A 115 5.44 -11.73 -0.16
N PHE A 116 6.39 -11.67 -1.08
CA PHE A 116 6.60 -10.49 -1.91
C PHE A 116 5.42 -10.30 -2.87
N ARG A 117 4.92 -9.07 -2.94
CA ARG A 117 3.83 -8.69 -3.83
C ARG A 117 4.02 -7.27 -4.33
N GLY A 118 3.35 -6.98 -5.40
CA GLY A 118 3.25 -5.64 -5.96
C GLY A 118 1.91 -5.48 -6.66
N PHE A 119 1.60 -4.27 -7.05
CA PHE A 119 0.37 -3.98 -7.78
C PHE A 119 0.59 -2.85 -8.77
N GLU A 120 -0.21 -2.84 -9.80
CA GLU A 120 -0.15 -1.86 -10.87
C GLU A 120 -1.56 -1.45 -11.27
N ASN A 121 -1.78 -0.15 -11.45
CA ASN A 121 -3.03 0.32 -12.03
C ASN A 121 -2.98 0.10 -13.54
N ILE A 122 -3.79 -0.85 -14.02
CA ILE A 122 -3.90 -1.16 -15.44
C ILE A 122 -5.17 -0.60 -16.05
N GLY A 123 -5.90 0.22 -15.30
CA GLY A 123 -7.09 0.91 -15.80
C GLY A 123 -6.75 2.17 -16.59
N SER A 124 -7.79 2.88 -16.98
CA SER A 124 -7.67 4.12 -17.76
C SER A 124 -7.74 5.39 -16.93
N ASP A 125 -8.10 5.27 -15.66
CA ASP A 125 -8.26 6.40 -14.75
C ASP A 125 -7.48 6.16 -13.45
N TYR A 126 -7.35 7.23 -12.65
CA TYR A 126 -6.80 7.10 -11.31
C TYR A 126 -7.62 6.10 -10.50
N GLY A 127 -6.95 5.18 -9.85
CA GLY A 127 -7.59 4.16 -9.03
C GLY A 127 -7.06 4.16 -7.60
N MET A 128 -7.83 3.57 -6.71
CA MET A 128 -7.46 3.47 -5.30
C MET A 128 -7.71 2.07 -4.75
N ILE A 129 -6.73 1.58 -4.00
CA ILE A 129 -6.86 0.36 -3.21
C ILE A 129 -6.65 0.70 -1.74
N MET A 130 -7.36 -0.01 -0.87
CA MET A 130 -7.21 0.11 0.57
C MET A 130 -6.47 -1.10 1.11
N ALA A 131 -5.54 -0.88 2.02
CA ALA A 131 -4.80 -1.92 2.69
C ALA A 131 -5.19 -1.97 4.16
N ILE A 132 -5.53 -3.14 4.65
CA ILE A 132 -5.82 -3.40 6.05
C ILE A 132 -4.67 -4.24 6.59
N LEU A 133 -3.97 -3.69 7.60
CA LEU A 133 -2.78 -4.30 8.18
C LEU A 133 -3.07 -4.74 9.60
N GLY A 134 -2.70 -5.97 9.94
CA GLY A 134 -3.00 -6.54 11.25
C GLY A 134 -2.23 -5.89 12.39
N GLY A 135 -2.86 -5.81 13.55
CA GLY A 135 -2.26 -5.29 14.77
C GLY A 135 -2.30 -3.79 14.91
N ASP A 136 -2.01 -3.29 16.11
CA ASP A 136 -1.95 -1.87 16.40
C ASP A 136 -0.67 -1.26 15.84
N ASP A 137 0.41 -2.03 15.84
CA ASP A 137 1.67 -1.65 15.22
C ASP A 137 1.84 -2.53 13.97
N ALA A 138 1.85 -1.91 12.82
CA ALA A 138 1.98 -2.61 11.56
C ALA A 138 3.41 -3.12 11.28
N GLY A 139 4.30 -3.04 12.24
CA GLY A 139 5.61 -3.68 12.14
C GLY A 139 6.70 -2.88 11.49
N GLY A 140 6.50 -1.57 11.40
CA GLY A 140 7.61 -0.67 11.07
C GLY A 140 8.18 -0.81 9.67
N GLY A 141 7.36 -0.64 8.66
CA GLY A 141 7.83 -0.55 7.28
C GLY A 141 7.76 -1.84 6.48
N ALA A 142 8.13 -1.74 5.24
CA ALA A 142 8.10 -2.83 4.27
C ALA A 142 9.51 -3.25 3.87
N VAL A 143 9.69 -4.51 3.56
CA VAL A 143 10.89 -4.98 2.87
C VAL A 143 10.61 -4.89 1.38
N SER A 144 11.34 -4.00 0.70
CA SER A 144 11.09 -3.72 -0.71
C SER A 144 12.19 -4.23 -1.62
N TYR A 145 11.78 -4.74 -2.78
CA TYR A 145 12.66 -4.90 -3.92
C TYR A 145 12.38 -3.78 -4.90
N THR A 146 13.32 -2.84 -4.99
CA THR A 146 13.28 -1.76 -5.97
C THR A 146 14.56 -1.81 -6.76
N HIS A 147 14.68 -0.96 -7.77
CA HIS A 147 15.95 -0.81 -8.47
C HIS A 147 17.07 -0.34 -7.57
N LEU A 148 16.75 0.26 -6.44
CA LEU A 148 17.72 0.72 -5.47
C LEU A 148 18.17 -0.40 -4.54
N THR A 149 17.32 -1.40 -4.35
CA THR A 149 17.57 -2.48 -3.42
C THR A 149 17.82 -3.80 -4.07
N LEU A 150 17.59 -3.90 -5.32
CA LEU A 150 17.97 -5.04 -6.03
C LEU A 150 19.41 -5.00 -6.26
N PRO A 151 20.04 -5.62 -5.62
CA PRO A 151 21.35 -5.38 -5.61
C PRO A 151 22.07 -6.07 -6.53
N THR A 152 22.50 -5.50 -6.81
CA THR A 152 23.62 -5.81 -6.70
C THR A 152 23.82 -7.26 -6.65
N ASN A 153 23.32 -7.77 -5.95
CA ASN A 153 23.46 -8.98 -5.70
C ASN A 153 22.69 -9.84 -6.48
N GLY A 154 22.30 -9.41 -7.17
CA GLY A 154 21.74 -10.23 -7.77
C GLY A 154 20.91 -10.49 -8.16
N CYS A 155 20.88 -9.81 -8.02
CA CYS A 155 19.82 -9.93 -8.53
C CYS A 155 19.33 -11.07 -8.84
#